data_9f48380c499e5fb8d03e0581894b755c
#
_entry.id   9f48380c499e5fb8d03e0581894b755c
#
_cell.length_a   1.000
_cell.length_b   1.000
_cell.length_c   1.000
_cell.angle_alpha   90.00
_cell.angle_beta   90.00
_cell.angle_gamma   90.00
#
_symmetry.space_group_name_H-M   'P 1'
#
loop_
_entity.id
_entity.type
_entity.pdbx_description
1 polymer ?
#
loop_
_entity_poly.entity_id
_entity_poly.type
_entity_poly.pdbx_seq_one_letter_code
_entity_poly.pdbx_strand_id
1 'polypeptide(L)'
;MVDKSVIGRKLSLVEEHRRRIKGLPALTIEVFKKDTTVQDILLFNITQAIQNCVDIATHIISDEGWGVPGTQSEIFYILKDRGVVSEELSEKLIAMVGFRNRVIHEYEKLNLDIVYDIWQNRIQDIEKFCLAVVERFGKPYERPSPKTPQRNLKRQ
;
A
#
# COMPACT_ATOMS: atom_id res chain seq x y z
N MET A 1 2.00 0.08 -22.75
CA MET A 1 0.70 0.59 -22.24
C MET A 1 0.35 -0.17 -20.97
N VAL A 2 0.03 0.57 -19.92
CA VAL A 2 -0.23 -0.01 -18.60
C VAL A 2 -1.55 -0.80 -18.58
N ASP A 3 -1.52 -2.02 -18.05
CA ASP A 3 -2.73 -2.81 -17.82
C ASP A 3 -3.54 -2.23 -16.64
N LYS A 4 -4.54 -1.44 -16.98
CA LYS A 4 -5.39 -0.74 -16.00
C LYS A 4 -6.19 -1.69 -15.11
N SER A 5 -6.50 -2.91 -15.57
CA SER A 5 -7.26 -3.87 -14.76
C SER A 5 -6.40 -4.44 -13.62
N VAL A 6 -5.13 -4.72 -13.88
CA VAL A 6 -4.18 -5.17 -12.85
C VAL A 6 -3.91 -4.05 -11.85
N ILE A 7 -3.64 -2.84 -12.34
CA ILE A 7 -3.40 -1.68 -11.49
C ILE A 7 -4.62 -1.36 -10.62
N GLY A 8 -5.82 -1.37 -11.19
CA GLY A 8 -7.06 -1.11 -10.46
C GLY A 8 -7.32 -2.10 -9.34
N ARG A 9 -7.08 -3.37 -9.59
CA ARG A 9 -7.22 -4.41 -8.57
C ARG A 9 -6.24 -4.22 -7.42
N LYS A 10 -4.99 -3.90 -7.73
CA LYS A 10 -3.95 -3.63 -6.72
C LYS A 10 -4.25 -2.35 -5.93
N LEU A 11 -4.71 -1.29 -6.59
CA LEU A 11 -5.14 -0.05 -5.90
C LEU A 11 -6.30 -0.33 -4.92
N SER A 12 -7.25 -1.17 -5.31
CA SER A 12 -8.37 -1.57 -4.43
C SER A 12 -7.88 -2.34 -3.21
N LEU A 13 -6.87 -3.19 -3.35
CA LEU A 13 -6.25 -3.90 -2.22
C LEU A 13 -5.54 -2.93 -1.28
N VAL A 14 -4.80 -1.96 -1.79
CA VAL A 14 -4.17 -0.92 -0.97
C VAL A 14 -5.22 -0.16 -0.16
N GLU A 15 -6.33 0.22 -0.79
CA GLU A 15 -7.42 0.95 -0.12
C GLU A 15 -8.10 0.10 0.96
N GLU A 16 -8.27 -1.20 0.72
CA GLU A 16 -8.82 -2.12 1.72
C GLU A 16 -7.92 -2.20 2.97
N HIS A 17 -6.61 -2.33 2.78
CA HIS A 17 -5.66 -2.36 3.89
C HIS A 17 -5.61 -1.02 4.64
N ARG A 18 -5.64 0.10 3.92
CA ARG A 18 -5.72 1.42 4.54
C ARG A 18 -7.00 1.60 5.36
N ARG A 19 -8.13 1.11 4.87
CA ARG A 19 -9.41 1.17 5.59
C ARG A 19 -9.36 0.40 6.89
N ARG A 20 -8.73 -0.77 6.91
CA ARG A 20 -8.52 -1.57 8.12
C ARG A 20 -7.63 -0.84 9.14
N ILE A 21 -6.59 -0.16 8.69
CA ILE A 21 -5.75 0.69 9.55
C ILE A 21 -6.56 1.84 10.15
N LYS A 22 -7.37 2.52 9.34
CA LYS A 22 -8.25 3.60 9.82
C LYS A 22 -9.31 3.12 10.82
N GLY A 23 -9.72 1.86 10.74
CA GLY A 23 -10.67 1.25 11.66
C GLY A 23 -10.09 0.89 13.02
N LEU A 24 -8.78 0.99 13.21
CA LEU A 24 -8.14 0.76 14.50
C LEU A 24 -8.49 1.88 15.50
N PRO A 25 -8.58 1.56 16.80
CA PRO A 25 -8.86 2.57 17.81
C PRO A 25 -7.72 3.59 17.90
N ALA A 26 -8.06 4.85 18.19
CA ALA A 26 -7.06 5.86 18.48
C ALA A 26 -6.42 5.56 19.84
N LEU A 27 -5.14 5.24 19.85
CA LEU A 27 -4.39 4.87 21.02
C LEU A 27 -3.25 5.85 21.28
N THR A 28 -2.96 6.11 22.56
CA THR A 28 -1.69 6.72 22.94
C THR A 28 -0.55 5.73 22.70
N ILE A 29 0.69 6.24 22.59
CA ILE A 29 1.85 5.37 22.40
C ILE A 29 2.02 4.36 23.55
N GLU A 30 1.73 4.77 24.78
CA GLU A 30 1.83 3.90 25.97
C GLU A 30 0.85 2.72 25.88
N VAL A 31 -0.39 2.98 25.48
CA VAL A 31 -1.40 1.93 25.29
C VAL A 31 -1.06 1.07 24.09
N PHE A 32 -0.63 1.67 23.00
CA PHE A 32 -0.20 0.94 21.79
C PHE A 32 0.91 -0.07 22.08
N LYS A 33 1.91 0.32 22.84
CA LYS A 33 3.03 -0.56 23.21
C LYS A 33 2.61 -1.81 23.99
N LYS A 34 1.44 -1.78 24.63
CA LYS A 34 0.89 -2.90 25.41
C LYS A 34 -0.18 -3.68 24.66
N ASP A 35 -0.64 -3.22 23.52
CA ASP A 35 -1.72 -3.82 22.76
C ASP A 35 -1.17 -4.61 21.56
N THR A 36 -0.84 -5.88 21.81
CA THR A 36 -0.26 -6.76 20.78
C THR A 36 -1.25 -7.06 19.66
N THR A 37 -2.54 -7.10 19.94
CA THR A 37 -3.56 -7.32 18.89
C THR A 37 -3.60 -6.17 17.91
N VAL A 38 -3.62 -4.93 18.37
CA VAL A 38 -3.57 -3.76 17.49
C VAL A 38 -2.24 -3.69 16.71
N GLN A 39 -1.12 -4.00 17.37
CA GLN A 39 0.17 -4.07 16.69
C GLN A 39 0.15 -5.07 15.52
N ASP A 40 -0.37 -6.26 15.74
CA ASP A 40 -0.41 -7.31 14.71
C ASP A 40 -1.31 -6.92 13.53
N ILE A 41 -2.49 -6.38 13.80
CA ILE A 41 -3.40 -5.91 12.75
C ILE A 41 -2.76 -4.76 11.95
N LEU A 42 -2.16 -3.79 12.63
CA LEU A 42 -1.50 -2.66 12.01
C LEU A 42 -0.34 -3.11 11.12
N LEU A 43 0.57 -3.92 11.65
CA LEU A 43 1.76 -4.38 10.93
C LEU A 43 1.40 -5.22 9.71
N PHE A 44 0.44 -6.13 9.83
CA PHE A 44 -0.04 -6.91 8.70
C PHE A 44 -0.58 -6.00 7.58
N ASN A 45 -1.46 -5.07 7.90
CA ASN A 45 -2.07 -4.21 6.91
C ASN A 45 -1.08 -3.21 6.29
N ILE A 46 -0.15 -2.66 7.06
CA ILE A 46 0.91 -1.80 6.52
C ILE A 46 1.79 -2.57 5.54
N THR A 47 2.26 -3.76 5.92
CA THR A 47 3.15 -4.55 5.07
C THR A 47 2.46 -4.96 3.77
N GLN A 48 1.19 -5.35 3.81
CA GLN A 48 0.42 -5.69 2.62
C GLN A 48 0.17 -4.46 1.73
N ALA A 49 -0.14 -3.31 2.31
CA ALA A 49 -0.30 -2.08 1.55
C ALA A 49 0.99 -1.69 0.81
N ILE A 50 2.12 -1.75 1.48
CA ILE A 50 3.43 -1.46 0.86
C ILE A 50 3.75 -2.47 -0.24
N GLN A 51 3.50 -3.77 -0.02
CA GLN A 51 3.72 -4.80 -1.04
C GLN A 51 2.89 -4.53 -2.29
N ASN A 52 1.63 -4.16 -2.15
CA ASN A 52 0.79 -3.82 -3.30
C ASN A 52 1.28 -2.55 -4.02
N CYS A 53 1.83 -1.58 -3.31
CA CYS A 53 2.47 -0.42 -3.94
C CYS A 53 3.69 -0.84 -4.77
N VAL A 54 4.53 -1.72 -4.25
CA VAL A 54 5.67 -2.30 -4.98
C VAL A 54 5.20 -3.04 -6.23
N ASP A 55 4.15 -3.84 -6.11
CA ASP A 55 3.57 -4.59 -7.24
C ASP A 55 3.02 -3.65 -8.32
N ILE A 56 2.32 -2.59 -7.93
CA ILE A 56 1.84 -1.56 -8.86
C ILE A 56 3.00 -0.93 -9.61
N ALA A 57 4.01 -0.49 -8.91
CA ALA A 57 5.19 0.14 -9.50
C ALA A 57 5.92 -0.80 -10.46
N THR A 58 6.08 -2.05 -10.09
CA THR A 58 6.72 -3.09 -10.90
C THR A 58 5.92 -3.34 -12.20
N HIS A 59 4.61 -3.43 -12.10
CA HIS A 59 3.75 -3.58 -13.29
C HIS A 59 3.84 -2.40 -14.24
N ILE A 60 3.83 -1.18 -13.71
CA ILE A 60 3.98 0.04 -14.52
C ILE A 60 5.30 0.01 -15.28
N ILE A 61 6.40 -0.26 -14.61
CA ILE A 61 7.74 -0.31 -15.21
C ILE A 61 7.81 -1.36 -16.30
N SER A 62 7.28 -2.55 -16.05
CA SER A 62 7.25 -3.65 -17.00
C SER A 62 6.40 -3.31 -18.24
N ASP A 63 5.19 -2.83 -18.03
CA ASP A 63 4.24 -2.52 -19.11
C ASP A 63 4.71 -1.35 -19.99
N GLU A 64 5.37 -0.37 -19.39
CA GLU A 64 5.94 0.78 -20.10
C GLU A 64 7.32 0.50 -20.73
N GLY A 65 7.91 -0.65 -20.44
CA GLY A 65 9.23 -1.00 -20.95
C GLY A 65 10.35 -0.10 -20.40
N TRP A 66 10.27 0.32 -19.14
CA TRP A 66 11.23 1.22 -18.51
C TRP A 66 12.45 0.53 -17.92
N GLY A 67 12.61 -0.75 -18.17
CA GLY A 67 13.75 -1.53 -17.76
C GLY A 67 13.40 -2.60 -16.73
N VAL A 68 14.43 -3.22 -16.18
CA VAL A 68 14.31 -4.25 -15.14
C VAL A 68 15.03 -3.74 -13.89
N PRO A 69 14.30 -3.38 -12.83
CA PRO A 69 14.94 -2.93 -11.60
C PRO A 69 15.72 -4.07 -10.94
N GLY A 70 16.95 -3.79 -10.50
CA GLY A 70 17.80 -4.75 -9.78
C GLY A 70 17.48 -4.83 -8.30
N THR A 71 16.87 -3.79 -7.74
CA THR A 71 16.47 -3.70 -6.33
C THR A 71 15.09 -3.06 -6.19
N GLN A 72 14.46 -3.24 -5.03
CA GLN A 72 13.18 -2.59 -4.74
C GLN A 72 13.29 -1.06 -4.66
N SER A 73 14.44 -0.54 -4.22
CA SER A 73 14.70 0.90 -4.22
C SER A 73 14.75 1.48 -5.63
N GLU A 74 15.33 0.76 -6.59
CA GLU A 74 15.38 1.20 -7.99
C GLU A 74 14.00 1.36 -8.61
N ILE A 75 13.01 0.60 -8.18
CA ILE A 75 11.63 0.70 -8.65
C ILE A 75 11.13 2.15 -8.51
N PHE A 76 11.30 2.74 -7.34
CA PHE A 76 10.83 4.10 -7.08
C PHE A 76 11.73 5.17 -7.68
N TYR A 77 13.01 4.91 -7.85
CA TYR A 77 13.90 5.80 -8.62
C TYR A 77 13.48 5.87 -10.10
N ILE A 78 13.13 4.74 -10.70
CA ILE A 78 12.63 4.72 -12.09
C ILE A 78 11.34 5.53 -12.21
N LEU A 79 10.39 5.34 -11.30
CA LEU A 79 9.15 6.12 -11.30
C LEU A 79 9.39 7.62 -11.14
N LYS A 80 10.35 8.01 -10.30
CA LYS A 80 10.77 9.41 -10.14
C LYS A 80 11.35 9.94 -11.45
N ASP A 81 12.29 9.23 -12.07
CA ASP A 81 12.94 9.66 -13.30
C ASP A 81 11.96 9.78 -14.47
N ARG A 82 10.88 9.01 -14.45
CA ARG A 82 9.79 9.05 -15.44
C ARG A 82 8.66 10.03 -15.07
N GLY A 83 8.82 10.78 -13.99
CA GLY A 83 7.86 11.80 -13.59
C GLY A 83 6.54 11.28 -13.00
N VAL A 84 6.47 10.01 -12.59
CA VAL A 84 5.28 9.43 -11.95
C VAL A 84 5.15 9.91 -10.51
N VAL A 85 6.25 9.96 -9.78
CA VAL A 85 6.30 10.44 -8.39
C VAL A 85 7.37 11.52 -8.25
N SER A 86 7.21 12.40 -7.27
CA SER A 86 8.24 13.39 -6.92
C SER A 86 9.44 12.72 -6.27
N GLU A 87 10.58 13.41 -6.24
CA GLU A 87 11.77 12.96 -5.54
C GLU A 87 11.48 12.73 -4.05
N GLU A 88 10.79 13.68 -3.41
CA GLU A 88 10.41 13.57 -2.00
C GLU A 88 9.55 12.34 -1.73
N LEU A 89 8.52 12.10 -2.54
CA LEU A 89 7.66 10.92 -2.39
C LEU A 89 8.43 9.62 -2.64
N SER A 90 9.33 9.59 -3.63
CA SER A 90 10.14 8.39 -3.91
C SER A 90 11.01 8.01 -2.72
N GLU A 91 11.64 8.96 -2.06
CA GLU A 91 12.45 8.73 -0.86
C GLU A 91 11.62 8.17 0.30
N LYS A 92 10.42 8.71 0.51
CA LYS A 92 9.48 8.22 1.52
C LYS A 92 9.00 6.79 1.24
N LEU A 93 8.73 6.47 -0.02
CA LEU A 93 8.33 5.12 -0.43
C LEU A 93 9.47 4.11 -0.26
N ILE A 94 10.70 4.50 -0.58
CA ILE A 94 11.89 3.67 -0.34
C ILE A 94 12.06 3.39 1.16
N ALA A 95 11.86 4.39 2.00
CA ALA A 95 11.89 4.21 3.46
C ALA A 95 10.80 3.27 3.95
N MET A 96 9.60 3.32 3.37
CA MET A 96 8.49 2.41 3.69
C MET A 96 8.82 0.96 3.29
N VAL A 97 9.44 0.74 2.14
CA VAL A 97 9.91 -0.59 1.74
C VAL A 97 10.97 -1.13 2.71
N GLY A 98 11.90 -0.29 3.14
CA GLY A 98 12.88 -0.65 4.17
C GLY A 98 12.22 -1.04 5.49
N PHE A 99 11.18 -0.32 5.89
CA PHE A 99 10.38 -0.66 7.08
C PHE A 99 9.68 -2.01 6.91
N ARG A 100 9.01 -2.27 5.78
CA ARG A 100 8.39 -3.56 5.49
C ARG A 100 9.38 -4.71 5.59
N ASN A 101 10.57 -4.55 5.05
CA ASN A 101 11.61 -5.59 5.11
C ASN A 101 12.04 -5.87 6.56
N ARG A 102 12.15 -4.85 7.40
CA ARG A 102 12.41 -5.04 8.83
C ARG A 102 11.28 -5.77 9.54
N VAL A 103 10.03 -5.47 9.23
CA VAL A 103 8.88 -6.19 9.79
C VAL A 103 8.95 -7.68 9.44
N ILE A 104 9.26 -8.03 8.19
CA ILE A 104 9.33 -9.43 7.74
C ILE A 104 10.50 -10.17 8.39
N HIS A 105 11.67 -9.56 8.49
CA HIS A 105 12.90 -10.22 8.93
C HIS A 105 13.20 -10.10 10.42
N GLU A 106 12.67 -9.07 11.09
CA GLU A 106 12.99 -8.72 12.46
C GLU A 106 11.76 -8.42 13.31
N TYR A 107 10.65 -9.13 13.06
CA TYR A 107 9.35 -8.86 13.70
C TYR A 107 9.43 -8.71 15.23
N GLU A 108 10.16 -9.60 15.90
CA GLU A 108 10.27 -9.60 17.36
C GLU A 108 11.16 -8.48 17.92
N LYS A 109 11.95 -7.82 17.06
CA LYS A 109 12.92 -6.76 17.43
C LYS A 109 12.48 -5.35 16.97
N LEU A 110 11.21 -5.20 16.57
CA LEU A 110 10.73 -3.93 16.07
C LEU A 110 10.72 -2.87 17.17
N ASN A 111 11.20 -1.67 16.82
CA ASN A 111 11.05 -0.50 17.66
C ASN A 111 9.61 0.03 17.54
N LEU A 112 8.82 -0.16 18.60
CA LEU A 112 7.41 0.24 18.60
C LEU A 112 7.20 1.75 18.54
N ASP A 113 8.17 2.56 18.95
CA ASP A 113 8.11 4.02 18.75
C ASP A 113 8.11 4.37 17.26
N ILE A 114 8.95 3.71 16.48
CA ILE A 114 9.00 3.87 15.03
C ILE A 114 7.71 3.37 14.38
N VAL A 115 7.20 2.22 14.78
CA VAL A 115 5.94 1.68 14.26
C VAL A 115 4.79 2.65 14.52
N TYR A 116 4.70 3.19 15.72
CA TYR A 116 3.69 4.17 16.08
C TYR A 116 3.79 5.46 15.27
N ASP A 117 5.00 5.97 15.07
CA ASP A 117 5.24 7.16 14.23
C ASP A 117 4.80 6.92 12.78
N ILE A 118 5.11 5.77 12.21
CA ILE A 118 4.67 5.40 10.87
C ILE A 118 3.15 5.35 10.80
N TRP A 119 2.50 4.75 11.78
CA TRP A 119 1.04 4.71 11.86
C TRP A 119 0.43 6.11 11.87
N GLN A 120 0.94 6.99 12.71
CA GLN A 120 0.38 8.33 12.89
C GLN A 120 0.71 9.30 11.74
N ASN A 121 1.90 9.17 11.13
CA ASN A 121 2.44 10.23 10.27
C ASN A 121 2.81 9.79 8.85
N ARG A 122 2.88 8.49 8.55
CA ARG A 122 3.43 8.00 7.26
C ARG A 122 2.45 7.25 6.39
N ILE A 123 1.28 6.86 6.87
CA ILE A 123 0.27 6.15 6.07
C ILE A 123 -0.20 6.99 4.89
N GLN A 124 -0.21 8.31 5.03
CA GLN A 124 -0.53 9.25 3.95
C GLN A 124 0.40 9.14 2.73
N ASP A 125 1.64 8.67 2.90
CA ASP A 125 2.57 8.50 1.77
C ASP A 125 2.09 7.40 0.83
N ILE A 126 1.46 6.36 1.35
CA ILE A 126 0.81 5.30 0.56
C ILE A 126 -0.33 5.90 -0.27
N GLU A 127 -1.17 6.74 0.34
CA GLU A 127 -2.25 7.42 -0.38
C GLU A 127 -1.72 8.33 -1.48
N LYS A 128 -0.70 9.11 -1.20
CA LYS A 128 -0.06 9.98 -2.19
C LYS A 128 0.48 9.19 -3.38
N PHE A 129 1.03 8.02 -3.15
CA PHE A 129 1.47 7.14 -4.23
C PHE A 129 0.28 6.70 -5.11
N CYS A 130 -0.79 6.24 -4.50
CA CYS A 130 -1.99 5.81 -5.24
C CYS A 130 -2.58 6.97 -6.07
N LEU A 131 -2.65 8.18 -5.49
CA LEU A 131 -3.11 9.37 -6.21
C LEU A 131 -2.19 9.73 -7.38
N ALA A 132 -0.88 9.64 -7.20
CA ALA A 132 0.10 9.90 -8.26
C ALA A 132 -0.07 8.92 -9.44
N VAL A 133 -0.31 7.65 -9.15
CA VAL A 133 -0.58 6.63 -10.17
C VAL A 133 -1.86 6.94 -10.93
N VAL A 134 -2.94 7.26 -10.24
CA VAL A 134 -4.23 7.62 -10.86
C VAL A 134 -4.10 8.89 -11.70
N GLU A 135 -3.38 9.89 -11.22
CA GLU A 135 -3.16 11.14 -11.95
C GLU A 135 -2.40 10.91 -13.26
N ARG A 136 -1.39 10.06 -13.23
CA ARG A 136 -0.53 9.79 -14.40
C ARG A 136 -1.19 8.87 -15.42
N PHE A 137 -1.91 7.83 -14.99
CA PHE A 137 -2.44 6.77 -15.86
C PHE A 137 -3.96 6.77 -15.98
N GLY A 138 -4.66 7.63 -15.25
CA GLY A 138 -6.11 7.71 -15.20
C GLY A 138 -6.73 6.67 -14.28
N LYS A 139 -8.04 6.82 -14.00
CA LYS A 139 -8.77 5.86 -13.19
C LYS A 139 -8.80 4.51 -13.91
N PRO A 140 -8.38 3.41 -13.25
CA PRO A 140 -8.49 2.09 -13.84
C PRO A 140 -9.97 1.70 -13.97
N TYR A 141 -10.25 0.89 -15.00
CA TYR A 141 -11.57 0.31 -15.16
C TYR A 141 -11.84 -0.68 -14.02
N GLU A 142 -12.79 -0.37 -13.18
CA GLU A 142 -13.31 -1.32 -12.21
C GLU A 142 -14.38 -2.19 -12.90
N ARG A 143 -14.12 -3.50 -12.97
CA ARG A 143 -15.22 -4.41 -13.36
C ARG A 143 -16.34 -4.26 -12.33
N PRO A 144 -17.59 -4.01 -12.75
CA PRO A 144 -18.68 -4.04 -11.80
C PRO A 144 -18.68 -5.39 -11.10
N SER A 145 -18.75 -5.36 -9.78
CA SER A 145 -18.88 -6.58 -8.99
C SER A 145 -20.06 -7.39 -9.53
N PRO A 146 -19.92 -8.70 -9.73
CA PRO A 146 -21.05 -9.51 -10.12
C PRO A 146 -22.15 -9.29 -9.08
N LYS A 147 -23.31 -8.82 -9.54
CA LYS A 147 -24.47 -8.65 -8.67
C LYS A 147 -24.72 -10.02 -8.05
N THR A 148 -24.60 -10.12 -6.77
CA THR A 148 -24.99 -11.30 -6.02
C THR A 148 -26.46 -11.57 -6.38
N PRO A 149 -26.82 -12.75 -6.91
CA PRO A 149 -28.21 -13.04 -7.17
C PRO A 149 -28.96 -12.87 -5.87
N GLN A 150 -29.90 -11.93 -5.84
CA GLN A 150 -30.82 -11.85 -4.73
C GLN A 150 -31.54 -13.21 -4.67
N ARG A 151 -31.23 -14.02 -3.65
CA ARG A 151 -32.06 -15.17 -3.33
C ARG A 151 -33.43 -14.61 -3.03
N ASN A 152 -34.34 -14.79 -3.99
CA ASN A 152 -35.77 -14.64 -3.75
C ASN A 152 -36.14 -15.70 -2.69
N LEU A 153 -36.04 -15.33 -1.43
CA LEU A 153 -36.75 -16.05 -0.37
C LEU A 153 -38.22 -15.71 -0.50
N LYS A 154 -38.89 -16.38 -1.48
CA LYS A 154 -40.33 -16.50 -1.40
C LYS A 154 -40.59 -17.33 -0.15
N ARG A 155 -41.01 -16.68 0.91
CA ARG A 155 -41.66 -17.36 2.05
C ARG A 155 -42.92 -18.01 1.50
N GLN A 156 -42.94 -19.33 1.48
CA GLN A 156 -44.17 -20.08 1.45
C GLN A 156 -44.81 -20.05 2.86
#